data_e6cc497a1dd00cf27a0c4b8bbe8919ce
#
_entry.id   e6cc497a1dd00cf27a0c4b8bbe8919ce
#
_cell.length_a   1.000
_cell.length_b   1.000
_cell.length_c   1.000
_cell.angle_alpha   90.00
_cell.angle_beta   90.00
_cell.angle_gamma   90.00
#
_symmetry.space_group_name_H-M   'P 1'
#
loop_
_entity.id
_entity.type
_entity.pdbx_description
1 polymer ?
#
loop_
_entity_poly.entity_id
_entity_poly.type
_entity_poly.pdbx_seq_one_letter_code
_entity_poly.pdbx_strand_id
1 'polypeptide(L)'
;APDYQRQWPGSYFETAFIGTAIYLKLGAGDVILHVLVDDQPPVPLIKPKPGLYLLDGLSPEPHRLRVEVVTEGQAGPSSFGGFYPATGTKAMRLRARARQIEFIGDSHTVGYGNTSPSRQCTADQVWATTDTSRGIAGLIARRYGADYQVNAISGRGVVRNYGGMAADTLPMAYPFVLFDKAQRYSDAGWRPQFIVIALGTNDFSTPLKAGERWATRDALHADYEAGYVRFIQDLRRRNPQARFVLWATDLAGGEIDAEVRKVVDTLRAAGERRIDYVPVRGLAMTGCDFHPSTADDWTIADALSKAIDAGTSE
;
A
#
# COMPACT_ATOMS: atom_id res chain seq x y z
N ALA A 1 -13.47 -5.18 23.82
CA ALA A 1 -13.69 -5.24 22.36
C ALA A 1 -12.67 -6.20 21.78
N PRO A 2 -13.00 -6.96 20.72
CA PRO A 2 -12.00 -7.77 20.02
C PRO A 2 -10.91 -6.86 19.43
N ASP A 3 -9.67 -7.36 19.40
CA ASP A 3 -8.59 -6.64 18.77
C ASP A 3 -8.80 -6.64 17.24
N TYR A 4 -8.53 -5.51 16.57
CA TYR A 4 -8.57 -5.40 15.11
C TYR A 4 -7.34 -6.08 14.54
N GLN A 5 -7.54 -7.14 13.77
CA GLN A 5 -6.47 -7.83 13.05
C GLN A 5 -6.29 -7.23 11.66
N ARG A 6 -5.05 -7.13 11.21
CA ARG A 6 -4.67 -6.62 9.91
C ARG A 6 -3.38 -7.28 9.42
N GLN A 7 -3.19 -7.32 8.12
CA GLN A 7 -1.99 -7.87 7.50
C GLN A 7 -1.48 -7.03 6.33
N TRP A 8 -2.35 -6.22 5.73
CA TRP A 8 -1.99 -5.27 4.69
C TRP A 8 -1.13 -4.13 5.24
N PRO A 9 -0.04 -3.70 4.52
CA PRO A 9 0.82 -2.60 4.96
C PRO A 9 0.08 -1.27 4.98
N GLY A 10 0.64 -0.26 5.65
CA GLY A 10 0.07 1.08 5.71
C GLY A 10 -1.27 1.20 6.44
N SER A 11 -1.72 0.13 7.12
CA SER A 11 -2.92 0.19 7.96
C SER A 11 -2.74 1.16 9.11
N TYR A 12 -3.74 1.98 9.41
CA TYR A 12 -3.67 2.95 10.50
C TYR A 12 -4.97 3.03 11.29
N PHE A 13 -4.83 3.54 12.52
CA PHE A 13 -5.92 3.80 13.46
C PHE A 13 -5.80 5.22 13.95
N GLU A 14 -6.90 5.93 14.02
CA GLU A 14 -6.94 7.33 14.46
C GLU A 14 -7.99 7.56 15.53
N THR A 15 -7.69 8.50 16.41
CA THR A 15 -8.66 9.05 17.36
C THR A 15 -8.43 10.55 17.55
N ALA A 16 -9.43 11.25 18.06
CA ALA A 16 -9.30 12.62 18.54
C ALA A 16 -9.80 12.71 19.99
N PHE A 17 -9.15 13.54 20.80
CA PHE A 17 -9.50 13.69 22.19
C PHE A 17 -9.07 15.06 22.73
N ILE A 18 -9.61 15.44 23.90
CA ILE A 18 -9.14 16.57 24.71
C ILE A 18 -8.61 16.00 26.01
N GLY A 19 -7.40 16.35 26.40
CA GLY A 19 -6.78 15.92 27.65
C GLY A 19 -5.30 15.63 27.52
N THR A 20 -4.65 15.42 28.65
CA THR A 20 -3.18 15.33 28.74
C THR A 20 -2.62 13.93 28.56
N ALA A 21 -3.48 12.89 28.46
CA ALA A 21 -3.03 11.51 28.34
C ALA A 21 -4.09 10.61 27.70
N ILE A 22 -3.62 9.55 27.02
CA ILE A 22 -4.47 8.52 26.43
C ILE A 22 -3.72 7.18 26.43
N TYR A 23 -4.45 6.08 26.53
CA TYR A 23 -3.88 4.73 26.39
C TYR A 23 -4.08 4.17 24.98
N LEU A 24 -3.06 3.44 24.51
CA LEU A 24 -3.06 2.63 23.29
C LEU A 24 -2.97 1.17 23.71
N LYS A 25 -3.88 0.34 23.27
CA LYS A 25 -3.75 -1.12 23.43
C LYS A 25 -3.13 -1.71 22.17
N LEU A 26 -1.89 -2.16 22.26
CA LEU A 26 -1.18 -2.83 21.20
C LEU A 26 -1.32 -4.34 21.39
N GLY A 27 -1.61 -5.04 20.30
CA GLY A 27 -1.67 -6.49 20.27
C GLY A 27 -0.37 -7.12 19.73
N ALA A 28 -0.42 -8.42 19.46
CA ALA A 28 0.72 -9.15 18.91
C ALA A 28 0.98 -8.78 17.45
N GLY A 29 2.24 -8.90 17.03
CA GLY A 29 2.69 -8.73 15.65
C GLY A 29 4.13 -8.28 15.56
N ASP A 30 4.84 -8.74 14.53
CA ASP A 30 6.20 -8.31 14.23
C ASP A 30 6.12 -7.09 13.30
N VAL A 31 6.06 -5.90 13.89
CA VAL A 31 5.80 -4.64 13.18
C VAL A 31 6.63 -3.48 13.70
N ILE A 32 6.81 -2.48 12.85
CA ILE A 32 7.17 -1.12 13.28
C ILE A 32 5.89 -0.28 13.19
N LEU A 33 5.55 0.38 14.28
CA LEU A 33 4.46 1.34 14.36
C LEU A 33 5.02 2.74 14.42
N HIS A 34 4.40 3.67 13.72
CA HIS A 34 4.59 5.10 13.94
C HIS A 34 3.43 5.64 14.77
N VAL A 35 3.74 6.27 15.89
CA VAL A 35 2.79 7.00 16.73
C VAL A 35 2.93 8.48 16.43
N LEU A 36 1.87 9.09 15.91
CA LEU A 36 1.84 10.51 15.53
C LEU A 36 0.82 11.23 16.39
N VAL A 37 1.26 12.28 17.07
CA VAL A 37 0.40 13.18 17.81
C VAL A 37 0.40 14.52 17.09
N ASP A 38 -0.76 14.95 16.63
CA ASP A 38 -0.94 16.18 15.87
C ASP A 38 0.01 16.24 14.66
N ASP A 39 0.75 17.33 14.51
CA ASP A 39 1.72 17.53 13.43
C ASP A 39 3.17 17.24 13.89
N GLN A 40 3.35 16.55 15.03
CA GLN A 40 4.69 16.23 15.51
C GLN A 40 5.32 15.09 14.69
N PRO A 41 6.65 15.01 14.63
CA PRO A 41 7.34 13.88 14.01
C PRO A 41 6.89 12.55 14.62
N PRO A 42 6.79 11.49 13.81
CA PRO A 42 6.37 10.18 14.30
C PRO A 42 7.37 9.60 15.30
N VAL A 43 6.86 9.00 16.37
CA VAL A 43 7.65 8.22 17.32
C VAL A 43 7.56 6.74 16.91
N PRO A 44 8.68 6.09 16.54
CA PRO A 44 8.66 4.69 16.15
C PRO A 44 8.58 3.77 17.38
N LEU A 45 7.73 2.76 17.30
CA LEU A 45 7.70 1.62 18.21
C LEU A 45 8.10 0.37 17.43
N ILE A 46 9.28 -0.16 17.71
CA ILE A 46 9.85 -1.31 17.01
C ILE A 46 9.52 -2.58 17.78
N LYS A 47 8.81 -3.53 17.16
CA LYS A 47 8.39 -4.81 17.78
C LYS A 47 7.80 -4.61 19.18
N PRO A 48 6.79 -3.73 19.34
CA PRO A 48 6.23 -3.46 20.66
C PRO A 48 5.63 -4.73 21.25
N LYS A 49 5.83 -4.95 22.53
CA LYS A 49 5.18 -6.06 23.23
C LYS A 49 3.67 -5.80 23.33
N PRO A 50 2.82 -6.84 23.23
CA PRO A 50 1.40 -6.69 23.51
C PRO A 50 1.16 -6.07 24.90
N GLY A 51 0.28 -5.08 24.98
CA GLY A 51 -0.01 -4.40 26.26
C GLY A 51 -0.69 -3.06 26.10
N LEU A 52 -0.87 -2.41 27.23
CA LEU A 52 -1.44 -1.07 27.31
C LEU A 52 -0.31 -0.06 27.49
N TYR A 53 -0.21 0.88 26.58
CA TYR A 53 0.81 1.93 26.54
C TYR A 53 0.17 3.25 26.91
N LEU A 54 0.73 3.96 27.89
CA LEU A 54 0.31 5.31 28.24
C LEU A 54 1.10 6.32 27.39
N LEU A 55 0.38 7.19 26.71
CA LEU A 55 0.89 8.41 26.10
C LEU A 55 0.41 9.56 26.99
N ASP A 56 1.34 10.27 27.64
CA ASP A 56 1.06 11.37 28.57
C ASP A 56 1.95 12.59 28.31
N GLY A 57 1.83 13.60 29.16
CA GLY A 57 2.59 14.84 29.04
C GLY A 57 2.11 15.76 27.91
N LEU A 58 0.91 15.52 27.37
CA LEU A 58 0.29 16.37 26.36
C LEU A 58 -0.31 17.64 26.98
N SER A 59 -0.59 18.64 26.17
CA SER A 59 -1.34 19.82 26.59
C SER A 59 -2.81 19.44 26.91
N PRO A 60 -3.57 20.27 27.65
CA PRO A 60 -4.98 20.01 27.90
C PRO A 60 -5.89 20.31 26.68
N GLU A 61 -5.31 20.62 25.53
CA GLU A 61 -5.99 21.03 24.31
C GLU A 61 -6.51 19.82 23.48
N PRO A 62 -7.26 20.05 22.38
CA PRO A 62 -7.62 19.00 21.44
C PRO A 62 -6.41 18.38 20.75
N HIS A 63 -6.36 17.06 20.71
CA HIS A 63 -5.31 16.29 20.06
C HIS A 63 -5.90 15.33 19.04
N ARG A 64 -5.08 15.03 18.02
CA ARG A 64 -5.28 13.92 17.08
C ARG A 64 -4.15 12.92 17.26
N LEU A 65 -4.51 11.67 17.44
CA LEU A 65 -3.55 10.58 17.58
C LEU A 65 -3.75 9.58 16.44
N ARG A 66 -2.66 9.23 15.78
CA ARG A 66 -2.60 8.20 14.76
C ARG A 66 -1.54 7.18 15.12
N VAL A 67 -1.90 5.92 14.99
CA VAL A 67 -0.98 4.77 15.01
C VAL A 67 -1.02 4.14 13.64
N GLU A 68 0.09 4.12 12.94
CA GLU A 68 0.18 3.52 11.61
C GLU A 68 1.27 2.46 11.56
N VAL A 69 1.02 1.44 10.77
CA VAL A 69 1.95 0.34 10.56
C VAL A 69 2.73 0.59 9.30
N VAL A 70 4.04 0.64 9.43
CA VAL A 70 4.93 0.99 8.33
C VAL A 70 5.61 -0.21 7.68
N THR A 71 5.66 -1.35 8.38
CA THR A 71 6.24 -2.60 7.87
C THR A 71 5.22 -3.45 7.12
N GLU A 72 5.71 -4.36 6.31
CA GLU A 72 4.92 -5.37 5.63
C GLU A 72 4.57 -6.54 6.56
N GLY A 73 3.40 -7.15 6.38
CA GLY A 73 2.86 -8.21 7.24
C GLY A 73 2.91 -9.62 6.66
N GLN A 74 3.85 -9.95 5.74
CA GLN A 74 3.90 -11.29 5.14
C GLN A 74 4.15 -12.41 6.16
N ALA A 75 4.91 -12.15 7.22
CA ALA A 75 5.20 -13.12 8.28
C ALA A 75 3.97 -13.49 9.14
N GLY A 76 2.96 -12.64 9.15
CA GLY A 76 1.73 -12.88 9.90
C GLY A 76 0.95 -11.59 10.19
N PRO A 77 -0.28 -11.73 10.69
CA PRO A 77 -1.10 -10.60 11.08
C PRO A 77 -0.56 -9.91 12.33
N SER A 78 -0.88 -8.64 12.46
CA SER A 78 -0.74 -7.90 13.71
C SER A 78 -2.08 -7.37 14.18
N SER A 79 -2.17 -7.00 15.45
CA SER A 79 -3.43 -6.56 16.04
C SER A 79 -3.31 -5.25 16.80
N PHE A 80 -4.42 -4.50 16.80
CA PHE A 80 -4.58 -3.26 17.54
C PHE A 80 -5.86 -3.30 18.37
N GLY A 81 -5.74 -3.09 19.69
CA GLY A 81 -6.84 -3.23 20.63
C GLY A 81 -7.62 -1.93 20.89
N GLY A 82 -7.20 -0.80 20.30
CA GLY A 82 -7.93 0.46 20.39
C GLY A 82 -7.28 1.52 21.28
N PHE A 83 -7.98 2.64 21.37
CA PHE A 83 -7.63 3.80 22.20
C PHE A 83 -8.55 3.86 23.43
N TYR A 84 -7.99 4.19 24.57
CA TYR A 84 -8.76 4.29 25.83
C TYR A 84 -8.43 5.60 26.52
N PRO A 85 -9.44 6.43 26.84
CA PRO A 85 -9.23 7.69 27.54
C PRO A 85 -8.58 7.47 28.91
N ALA A 86 -7.58 8.27 29.26
CA ALA A 86 -7.07 8.37 30.63
C ALA A 86 -8.01 9.24 31.48
N THR A 87 -7.81 9.26 32.80
CA THR A 87 -8.57 10.12 33.70
C THR A 87 -8.49 11.58 33.26
N GLY A 88 -9.61 12.26 33.13
CA GLY A 88 -9.67 13.64 32.64
C GLY A 88 -9.66 13.82 31.13
N THR A 89 -9.46 12.74 30.34
CA THR A 89 -9.48 12.78 28.88
C THR A 89 -10.88 12.51 28.34
N LYS A 90 -11.28 13.28 27.34
CA LYS A 90 -12.59 13.14 26.67
C LYS A 90 -12.38 12.84 25.18
N ALA A 91 -13.05 11.80 24.67
CA ALA A 91 -13.06 11.50 23.25
C ALA A 91 -13.73 12.63 22.45
N MET A 92 -13.20 12.89 21.27
CA MET A 92 -13.77 13.80 20.28
C MET A 92 -14.13 13.04 19.00
N ARG A 93 -15.04 13.63 18.23
CA ARG A 93 -15.34 13.11 16.90
C ARG A 93 -14.23 13.44 15.93
N LEU A 94 -13.66 12.42 15.27
CA LEU A 94 -12.80 12.61 14.12
C LEU A 94 -13.62 13.18 12.96
N ARG A 95 -13.05 14.18 12.28
CA ARG A 95 -13.62 14.66 11.03
C ARG A 95 -13.22 13.68 9.92
N ALA A 96 -14.21 13.10 9.24
CA ALA A 96 -13.96 12.24 8.08
C ALA A 96 -13.23 13.04 6.98
N ARG A 97 -12.27 12.42 6.31
CA ARG A 97 -11.65 13.00 5.13
C ARG A 97 -12.59 12.86 3.94
N ALA A 98 -12.61 13.89 3.09
CA ALA A 98 -13.49 13.90 1.92
C ALA A 98 -12.95 12.99 0.78
N ARG A 99 -11.65 12.71 0.78
CA ARG A 99 -10.98 11.95 -0.27
C ARG A 99 -10.51 10.59 0.24
N GLN A 100 -10.70 9.56 -0.58
CA GLN A 100 -10.23 8.19 -0.33
C GLN A 100 -9.46 7.72 -1.55
N ILE A 101 -8.26 7.18 -1.36
CA ILE A 101 -7.39 6.69 -2.41
C ILE A 101 -6.92 5.27 -2.06
N GLU A 102 -7.04 4.35 -2.98
CA GLU A 102 -6.55 2.99 -2.84
C GLU A 102 -5.28 2.79 -3.65
N PHE A 103 -4.28 2.13 -3.05
CA PHE A 103 -3.02 1.79 -3.69
C PHE A 103 -2.88 0.28 -3.74
N ILE A 104 -2.80 -0.26 -4.96
CA ILE A 104 -2.69 -1.70 -5.20
C ILE A 104 -1.36 -1.96 -5.89
N GLY A 105 -0.57 -2.92 -5.37
CA GLY A 105 0.72 -3.17 -5.99
C GLY A 105 1.56 -4.24 -5.33
N ASP A 106 2.84 -4.13 -5.57
CA ASP A 106 3.87 -5.03 -5.07
C ASP A 106 4.83 -4.28 -4.12
N SER A 107 6.09 -4.71 -4.06
CA SER A 107 7.13 -4.12 -3.22
C SER A 107 7.35 -2.62 -3.45
N HIS A 108 7.17 -2.11 -4.68
CA HIS A 108 7.27 -0.68 -4.96
C HIS A 108 6.17 0.11 -4.24
N THR A 109 4.97 -0.44 -4.14
CA THR A 109 3.85 0.18 -3.42
C THR A 109 3.96 0.01 -1.90
N VAL A 110 4.55 -1.10 -1.45
CA VAL A 110 4.87 -1.33 -0.01
C VAL A 110 5.87 -0.31 0.53
N GLY A 111 6.80 0.16 -0.29
CA GLY A 111 7.97 0.92 0.15
C GLY A 111 9.07 0.00 0.70
N TYR A 112 9.29 -1.15 0.05
CA TYR A 112 10.26 -2.18 0.43
C TYR A 112 11.67 -1.60 0.53
N GLY A 113 12.22 -1.57 1.75
CA GLY A 113 13.56 -1.07 2.02
C GLY A 113 13.82 0.37 1.53
N ASN A 114 12.80 1.19 1.37
CA ASN A 114 12.88 2.52 0.75
C ASN A 114 13.67 3.54 1.56
N THR A 115 13.83 3.32 2.87
CA THR A 115 14.63 4.19 3.74
C THR A 115 16.08 3.70 3.91
N SER A 116 16.46 2.62 3.25
CA SER A 116 17.80 2.07 3.35
C SER A 116 18.85 2.99 2.71
N PRO A 117 20.02 3.16 3.35
CA PRO A 117 21.16 3.86 2.74
C PRO A 117 21.92 3.00 1.73
N SER A 118 21.56 1.72 1.56
CA SER A 118 22.28 0.74 0.73
C SER A 118 21.32 -0.10 -0.08
N ARG A 119 21.74 -0.49 -1.29
CA ARG A 119 21.05 -1.49 -2.11
C ARG A 119 21.22 -2.92 -1.63
N GLN A 120 22.35 -3.20 -0.96
CA GLN A 120 22.62 -4.54 -0.44
C GLN A 120 22.08 -4.64 0.97
N CYS A 121 21.03 -5.42 1.15
CA CYS A 121 20.34 -5.56 2.43
C CYS A 121 20.21 -7.03 2.82
N THR A 122 20.35 -7.31 4.09
CA THR A 122 19.84 -8.56 4.68
C THR A 122 18.32 -8.46 4.85
N ALA A 123 17.65 -9.60 5.08
CA ALA A 123 16.20 -9.61 5.35
C ALA A 123 15.82 -8.72 6.55
N ASP A 124 16.63 -8.71 7.61
CA ASP A 124 16.41 -7.84 8.77
C ASP A 124 16.57 -6.36 8.43
N GLN A 125 17.52 -6.02 7.55
CA GLN A 125 17.70 -4.65 7.08
C GLN A 125 16.54 -4.21 6.21
N VAL A 126 16.06 -5.06 5.31
CA VAL A 126 14.84 -4.80 4.54
C VAL A 126 13.67 -4.51 5.48
N TRP A 127 13.44 -5.40 6.44
CA TRP A 127 12.35 -5.22 7.40
C TRP A 127 12.48 -3.91 8.18
N ALA A 128 13.67 -3.58 8.65
CA ALA A 128 13.94 -2.38 9.45
C ALA A 128 13.86 -1.07 8.66
N THR A 129 14.01 -1.13 7.33
CA THR A 129 14.05 0.04 6.45
C THR A 129 12.87 0.13 5.49
N THR A 130 11.90 -0.77 5.60
CA THR A 130 10.61 -0.67 4.92
C THR A 130 9.71 0.32 5.64
N ASP A 131 9.29 1.37 4.94
CA ASP A 131 8.41 2.40 5.51
C ASP A 131 7.33 2.83 4.50
N THR A 132 6.17 2.19 4.57
CA THR A 132 5.02 2.48 3.71
C THR A 132 4.51 3.92 3.89
N SER A 133 4.68 4.50 5.08
CA SER A 133 4.23 5.89 5.34
C SER A 133 5.07 6.93 4.62
N ARG A 134 6.33 6.61 4.32
CA ARG A 134 7.26 7.44 3.54
C ARG A 134 7.30 7.05 2.05
N GLY A 135 6.63 5.97 1.69
CA GLY A 135 6.44 5.52 0.33
C GLY A 135 5.36 6.30 -0.43
N ILE A 136 5.10 5.88 -1.65
CA ILE A 136 4.20 6.52 -2.62
C ILE A 136 2.81 6.79 -2.01
N ALA A 137 2.23 5.79 -1.35
CA ALA A 137 0.88 5.88 -0.78
C ALA A 137 0.78 6.94 0.32
N GLY A 138 1.73 6.93 1.27
CA GLY A 138 1.78 7.92 2.35
C GLY A 138 2.01 9.34 1.85
N LEU A 139 2.87 9.51 0.84
CA LEU A 139 3.16 10.81 0.22
C LEU A 139 1.91 11.40 -0.46
N ILE A 140 1.25 10.62 -1.30
CA ILE A 140 0.03 11.06 -2.02
C ILE A 140 -1.11 11.30 -1.03
N ALA A 141 -1.33 10.39 -0.07
CA ALA A 141 -2.40 10.56 0.92
C ALA A 141 -2.25 11.85 1.73
N ARG A 142 -1.04 12.18 2.17
CA ARG A 142 -0.76 13.47 2.86
C ARG A 142 -0.98 14.67 1.96
N ARG A 143 -0.51 14.62 0.71
CA ARG A 143 -0.68 15.71 -0.27
C ARG A 143 -2.15 16.09 -0.46
N TYR A 144 -3.05 15.10 -0.48
CA TYR A 144 -4.48 15.31 -0.72
C TYR A 144 -5.34 15.33 0.55
N GLY A 145 -4.75 15.18 1.73
CA GLY A 145 -5.49 15.03 2.97
C GLY A 145 -6.48 13.85 2.90
N ALA A 146 -6.09 12.75 2.26
CA ALA A 146 -6.95 11.63 1.95
C ALA A 146 -6.88 10.52 3.01
N ASP A 147 -7.97 9.77 3.19
CA ASP A 147 -7.90 8.42 3.73
C ASP A 147 -7.34 7.49 2.65
N TYR A 148 -6.60 6.47 3.05
CA TYR A 148 -6.00 5.55 2.09
C TYR A 148 -5.96 4.11 2.58
N GLN A 149 -5.94 3.19 1.63
CA GLN A 149 -5.63 1.77 1.84
C GLN A 149 -4.48 1.37 0.93
N VAL A 150 -3.60 0.49 1.44
CA VAL A 150 -2.51 -0.11 0.68
C VAL A 150 -2.75 -1.60 0.61
N ASN A 151 -3.11 -2.09 -0.56
CA ASN A 151 -3.31 -3.50 -0.87
C ASN A 151 -2.13 -3.99 -1.72
N ALA A 152 -0.98 -4.14 -1.08
CA ALA A 152 0.27 -4.49 -1.74
C ALA A 152 1.00 -5.61 -0.98
N ILE A 153 1.68 -6.48 -1.72
CA ILE A 153 2.48 -7.57 -1.18
C ILE A 153 3.75 -7.70 -2.02
N SER A 154 4.91 -7.59 -1.37
CA SER A 154 6.21 -7.77 -2.03
C SER A 154 6.33 -9.15 -2.68
N GLY A 155 6.87 -9.18 -3.89
CA GLY A 155 7.05 -10.43 -4.64
C GLY A 155 5.82 -10.95 -5.38
N ARG A 156 4.65 -10.28 -5.30
CA ARG A 156 3.41 -10.73 -5.95
C ARG A 156 3.18 -10.01 -7.27
N GLY A 157 2.78 -10.78 -8.27
CA GLY A 157 2.39 -10.27 -9.58
C GLY A 157 0.89 -10.46 -9.85
N VAL A 158 0.53 -10.23 -11.09
CA VAL A 158 -0.85 -10.43 -11.59
C VAL A 158 -1.12 -11.91 -11.81
N VAL A 159 -0.22 -12.60 -12.49
CA VAL A 159 -0.35 -14.02 -12.85
C VAL A 159 0.87 -14.85 -12.46
N ARG A 160 2.04 -14.18 -12.29
CA ARG A 160 3.31 -14.80 -11.93
C ARG A 160 3.97 -14.00 -10.80
N ASN A 161 4.32 -14.68 -9.72
CA ASN A 161 5.09 -14.07 -8.63
C ASN A 161 6.58 -14.06 -8.98
N TYR A 162 7.36 -13.26 -8.25
CA TYR A 162 8.81 -13.14 -8.42
C TYR A 162 9.48 -14.51 -8.49
N GLY A 163 10.28 -14.73 -9.53
CA GLY A 163 11.01 -15.98 -9.73
C GLY A 163 10.15 -17.24 -9.86
N GLY A 164 8.86 -17.11 -10.19
CA GLY A 164 7.93 -18.23 -10.27
C GLY A 164 7.51 -18.80 -8.91
N MET A 165 7.62 -18.02 -7.84
CA MET A 165 7.28 -18.47 -6.48
C MET A 165 5.82 -18.95 -6.39
N ALA A 166 5.63 -20.16 -5.87
CA ALA A 166 4.32 -20.76 -5.66
C ALA A 166 3.62 -20.14 -4.45
N ALA A 167 2.78 -19.14 -4.71
CA ALA A 167 1.94 -18.49 -3.72
C ALA A 167 0.79 -17.78 -4.42
N ASP A 168 -0.21 -17.30 -3.66
CA ASP A 168 -1.28 -16.48 -4.24
C ASP A 168 -0.70 -15.25 -4.93
N THR A 169 -1.21 -14.94 -6.12
CA THR A 169 -0.93 -13.66 -6.78
C THR A 169 -1.72 -12.54 -6.11
N LEU A 170 -1.39 -11.29 -6.42
CA LEU A 170 -2.09 -10.17 -5.79
C LEU A 170 -3.61 -10.19 -6.03
N PRO A 171 -4.12 -10.42 -7.26
CA PRO A 171 -5.55 -10.54 -7.48
C PRO A 171 -6.24 -11.64 -6.66
N MET A 172 -5.51 -12.72 -6.33
CA MET A 172 -6.04 -13.80 -5.49
C MET A 172 -6.11 -13.43 -4.01
N ALA A 173 -5.14 -12.68 -3.49
CA ALA A 173 -5.09 -12.23 -2.11
C ALA A 173 -5.99 -11.00 -1.84
N TYR A 174 -6.12 -10.10 -2.80
CA TYR A 174 -6.80 -8.81 -2.71
C TYR A 174 -8.20 -8.85 -2.07
N PRO A 175 -9.08 -9.85 -2.35
CA PRO A 175 -10.43 -9.86 -1.80
C PRO A 175 -10.53 -10.09 -0.29
N PHE A 176 -9.41 -10.32 0.41
CA PHE A 176 -9.44 -10.81 1.79
C PHE A 176 -8.81 -9.84 2.79
N VAL A 177 -9.29 -9.91 4.04
CA VAL A 177 -8.77 -9.10 5.16
C VAL A 177 -7.36 -9.54 5.54
N LEU A 178 -7.13 -10.85 5.59
CA LEU A 178 -5.84 -11.49 5.89
C LEU A 178 -5.44 -12.45 4.76
N PHE A 179 -4.17 -12.82 4.73
CA PHE A 179 -3.62 -13.70 3.69
C PHE A 179 -3.98 -15.19 3.88
N ASP A 180 -4.57 -15.55 5.03
CA ASP A 180 -5.18 -16.88 5.24
C ASP A 180 -6.50 -17.07 4.47
N LYS A 181 -7.03 -15.98 3.91
CA LYS A 181 -8.28 -15.93 3.13
C LYS A 181 -9.52 -16.40 3.88
N ALA A 182 -9.50 -16.38 5.21
CA ALA A 182 -10.65 -16.79 6.02
C ALA A 182 -11.83 -15.81 5.93
N GLN A 183 -11.55 -14.52 5.74
CA GLN A 183 -12.56 -13.47 5.71
C GLN A 183 -12.40 -12.55 4.49
N ARG A 184 -13.47 -12.39 3.71
CA ARG A 184 -13.51 -11.39 2.65
C ARG A 184 -13.64 -9.99 3.24
N TYR A 185 -12.90 -9.05 2.64
CA TYR A 185 -13.04 -7.63 2.96
C TYR A 185 -14.36 -7.08 2.44
N SER A 186 -15.05 -6.35 3.29
CA SER A 186 -16.28 -5.62 2.95
C SER A 186 -16.39 -4.38 3.83
N ASP A 187 -16.38 -3.22 3.23
CA ASP A 187 -16.62 -1.93 3.88
C ASP A 187 -17.49 -1.05 2.99
N ALA A 188 -18.72 -0.86 3.40
CA ALA A 188 -19.68 -0.03 2.68
C ALA A 188 -19.30 1.46 2.69
N GLY A 189 -18.47 1.90 3.64
CA GLY A 189 -17.96 3.27 3.73
C GLY A 189 -16.76 3.54 2.83
N TRP A 190 -16.09 2.49 2.33
CA TRP A 190 -14.93 2.64 1.45
C TRP A 190 -15.37 2.88 0.01
N ARG A 191 -15.17 4.09 -0.49
CA ARG A 191 -15.55 4.55 -1.84
C ARG A 191 -14.40 5.37 -2.44
N PRO A 192 -13.28 4.74 -2.83
CA PRO A 192 -12.13 5.46 -3.34
C PRO A 192 -12.49 6.20 -4.62
N GLN A 193 -12.08 7.46 -4.70
CA GLN A 193 -12.19 8.26 -5.92
C GLN A 193 -11.10 7.87 -6.92
N PHE A 194 -9.94 7.45 -6.41
CA PHE A 194 -8.81 6.99 -7.21
C PHE A 194 -8.33 5.62 -6.72
N ILE A 195 -8.00 4.76 -7.67
CA ILE A 195 -7.32 3.49 -7.43
C ILE A 195 -6.03 3.50 -8.25
N VAL A 196 -4.91 3.61 -7.55
CA VAL A 196 -3.56 3.66 -8.13
C VAL A 196 -2.99 2.25 -8.14
N ILE A 197 -2.54 1.75 -9.29
CA ILE A 197 -2.15 0.35 -9.44
C ILE A 197 -0.78 0.23 -10.10
N ALA A 198 0.11 -0.56 -9.49
CA ALA A 198 1.42 -0.93 -10.03
C ALA A 198 1.65 -2.43 -9.90
N LEU A 199 1.50 -3.15 -10.99
CA LEU A 199 1.75 -4.58 -11.07
C LEU A 199 2.42 -4.92 -12.41
N GLY A 200 3.23 -5.97 -12.41
CA GLY A 200 3.98 -6.43 -13.59
C GLY A 200 5.47 -6.63 -13.28
N THR A 201 6.00 -5.94 -12.28
CA THR A 201 7.42 -6.10 -11.88
C THR A 201 7.74 -7.57 -11.60
N ASN A 202 6.92 -8.23 -10.80
CA ASN A 202 7.16 -9.62 -10.41
C ASN A 202 6.85 -10.61 -11.52
N ASP A 203 5.94 -10.27 -12.42
CA ASP A 203 5.63 -11.10 -13.59
C ASP A 203 6.81 -11.17 -14.56
N PHE A 204 7.58 -10.06 -14.71
CA PHE A 204 8.55 -9.89 -15.79
C PHE A 204 10.02 -9.71 -15.37
N SER A 205 10.33 -9.38 -14.10
CA SER A 205 11.71 -9.09 -13.67
C SER A 205 12.67 -10.28 -13.67
N THR A 206 12.15 -11.51 -13.85
CA THR A 206 13.00 -12.72 -13.91
C THR A 206 12.67 -13.59 -15.11
N PRO A 207 13.66 -14.30 -15.67
CA PRO A 207 13.41 -15.28 -16.74
C PRO A 207 12.44 -16.37 -16.30
N LEU A 208 11.68 -16.94 -17.25
CA LEU A 208 10.90 -18.14 -17.01
C LEU A 208 11.80 -19.32 -16.67
N LYS A 209 11.36 -20.15 -15.74
CA LYS A 209 12.06 -21.36 -15.31
C LYS A 209 11.39 -22.59 -15.88
N ALA A 210 12.14 -23.68 -16.04
CA ALA A 210 11.57 -24.97 -16.39
C ALA A 210 10.53 -25.40 -15.33
N GLY A 211 9.36 -25.87 -15.79
CA GLY A 211 8.26 -26.29 -14.94
C GLY A 211 7.26 -25.19 -14.57
N GLU A 212 7.51 -23.93 -14.94
CA GLU A 212 6.45 -22.91 -14.87
C GLU A 212 5.37 -23.19 -15.93
N ARG A 213 4.17 -22.70 -15.71
CA ARG A 213 3.01 -23.01 -16.57
C ARG A 213 3.06 -22.41 -17.98
N TRP A 214 3.95 -21.44 -18.22
CA TRP A 214 4.13 -20.82 -19.53
C TRP A 214 5.35 -21.40 -20.24
N ALA A 215 5.14 -21.90 -21.45
CA ALA A 215 6.22 -22.44 -22.27
C ALA A 215 7.09 -21.33 -22.89
N THR A 216 6.53 -20.14 -23.10
CA THR A 216 7.20 -19.00 -23.73
C THR A 216 6.86 -17.69 -23.02
N ARG A 217 7.70 -16.66 -23.24
CA ARG A 217 7.45 -15.30 -22.73
C ARG A 217 6.16 -14.72 -23.31
N ASP A 218 5.85 -14.98 -24.57
CA ASP A 218 4.62 -14.53 -25.23
C ASP A 218 3.37 -15.14 -24.57
N ALA A 219 3.45 -16.41 -24.14
CA ALA A 219 2.36 -17.02 -23.39
C ALA A 219 2.14 -16.37 -22.02
N LEU A 220 3.23 -15.95 -21.36
CA LEU A 220 3.13 -15.16 -20.12
C LEU A 220 2.52 -13.79 -20.38
N HIS A 221 2.94 -13.07 -21.44
CA HIS A 221 2.36 -11.78 -21.83
C HIS A 221 0.85 -11.90 -22.03
N ALA A 222 0.40 -12.84 -22.83
CA ALA A 222 -1.03 -13.03 -23.11
C ALA A 222 -1.85 -13.31 -21.84
N ASP A 223 -1.32 -14.14 -20.93
CA ASP A 223 -2.00 -14.45 -19.68
C ASP A 223 -1.99 -13.27 -18.72
N TYR A 224 -0.88 -12.52 -18.65
CA TYR A 224 -0.76 -11.29 -17.86
C TYR A 224 -1.77 -10.23 -18.32
N GLU A 225 -1.81 -9.92 -19.62
CA GLU A 225 -2.75 -8.96 -20.18
C GLU A 225 -4.20 -9.34 -19.85
N ALA A 226 -4.57 -10.60 -20.12
CA ALA A 226 -5.92 -11.09 -19.83
C ALA A 226 -6.22 -11.09 -18.32
N GLY A 227 -5.27 -11.47 -17.49
CA GLY A 227 -5.40 -11.49 -16.03
C GLY A 227 -5.57 -10.09 -15.44
N TYR A 228 -4.78 -9.14 -15.93
CA TYR A 228 -4.83 -7.76 -15.45
C TYR A 228 -6.12 -7.06 -15.90
N VAL A 229 -6.54 -7.25 -17.14
CA VAL A 229 -7.83 -6.75 -17.63
C VAL A 229 -8.98 -7.27 -16.77
N ARG A 230 -9.02 -8.58 -16.48
CA ARG A 230 -10.04 -9.16 -15.58
C ARG A 230 -10.00 -8.52 -14.20
N PHE A 231 -8.81 -8.34 -13.63
CA PHE A 231 -8.67 -7.72 -12.29
C PHE A 231 -9.20 -6.28 -12.27
N ILE A 232 -8.87 -5.45 -13.27
CA ILE A 232 -9.41 -4.09 -13.37
C ILE A 232 -10.93 -4.10 -13.54
N GLN A 233 -11.49 -5.00 -14.33
CA GLN A 233 -12.94 -5.14 -14.46
C GLN A 233 -13.62 -5.55 -13.15
N ASP A 234 -12.98 -6.41 -12.34
CA ASP A 234 -13.47 -6.78 -11.00
C ASP A 234 -13.45 -5.58 -10.05
N LEU A 235 -12.37 -4.79 -10.09
CA LEU A 235 -12.28 -3.54 -9.32
C LEU A 235 -13.33 -2.52 -9.76
N ARG A 236 -13.60 -2.39 -11.08
CA ARG A 236 -14.63 -1.50 -11.62
C ARG A 236 -16.01 -1.87 -11.10
N ARG A 237 -16.35 -3.18 -11.05
CA ARG A 237 -17.64 -3.63 -10.52
C ARG A 237 -17.84 -3.24 -9.05
N ARG A 238 -16.77 -3.25 -8.25
CA ARG A 238 -16.81 -2.88 -6.83
C ARG A 238 -16.79 -1.36 -6.64
N ASN A 239 -16.08 -0.63 -7.51
CA ASN A 239 -15.85 0.80 -7.43
C ASN A 239 -16.29 1.50 -8.73
N PRO A 240 -17.61 1.57 -9.00
CA PRO A 240 -18.11 2.02 -10.31
C PRO A 240 -17.77 3.47 -10.65
N GLN A 241 -17.43 4.29 -9.66
CA GLN A 241 -17.09 5.70 -9.86
C GLN A 241 -15.59 6.00 -9.79
N ALA A 242 -14.75 5.07 -9.34
CA ALA A 242 -13.33 5.31 -9.18
C ALA A 242 -12.63 5.59 -10.54
N ARG A 243 -11.62 6.43 -10.52
CA ARG A 243 -10.67 6.58 -11.62
C ARG A 243 -9.47 5.70 -11.35
N PHE A 244 -9.07 4.91 -12.32
CA PHE A 244 -7.87 4.08 -12.24
C PHE A 244 -6.66 4.85 -12.73
N VAL A 245 -5.56 4.76 -12.02
CA VAL A 245 -4.25 5.29 -12.44
C VAL A 245 -3.26 4.14 -12.43
N LEU A 246 -3.03 3.54 -13.59
CA LEU A 246 -2.02 2.49 -13.74
C LEU A 246 -0.67 3.14 -14.00
N TRP A 247 0.38 2.62 -13.37
CA TRP A 247 1.72 3.09 -13.61
C TRP A 247 2.72 1.95 -13.69
N ALA A 248 3.81 2.18 -14.39
CA ALA A 248 4.90 1.22 -14.54
C ALA A 248 6.24 1.93 -14.65
N THR A 249 7.31 1.19 -14.29
CA THR A 249 8.70 1.60 -14.49
C THR A 249 9.24 1.08 -15.82
N ASP A 250 10.39 1.60 -16.23
CA ASP A 250 11.16 1.13 -17.39
C ASP A 250 12.07 -0.09 -17.09
N LEU A 251 11.87 -0.75 -15.94
CA LEU A 251 12.56 -1.99 -15.59
C LEU A 251 12.27 -3.12 -16.59
N ALA A 252 13.07 -4.18 -16.51
CA ALA A 252 13.05 -5.32 -17.43
C ALA A 252 13.17 -4.90 -18.90
N GLY A 253 14.03 -3.90 -19.19
CA GLY A 253 14.22 -3.40 -20.54
C GLY A 253 13.00 -2.70 -21.14
N GLY A 254 12.09 -2.20 -20.32
CA GLY A 254 10.84 -1.54 -20.74
C GLY A 254 9.67 -2.50 -20.96
N GLU A 255 9.84 -3.79 -20.71
CA GLU A 255 8.79 -4.81 -20.90
C GLU A 255 7.57 -4.50 -20.02
N ILE A 256 7.78 -4.11 -18.76
CA ILE A 256 6.70 -3.77 -17.84
C ILE A 256 5.88 -2.58 -18.35
N ASP A 257 6.57 -1.49 -18.79
CA ASP A 257 5.95 -0.32 -19.41
C ASP A 257 5.09 -0.72 -20.62
N ALA A 258 5.64 -1.55 -21.51
CA ALA A 258 4.95 -2.00 -22.72
C ALA A 258 3.68 -2.81 -22.41
N GLU A 259 3.77 -3.77 -21.50
CA GLU A 259 2.67 -4.66 -21.18
C GLU A 259 1.54 -3.95 -20.41
N VAL A 260 1.86 -3.07 -19.43
CA VAL A 260 0.85 -2.27 -18.73
C VAL A 260 0.13 -1.32 -19.71
N ARG A 261 0.85 -0.74 -20.67
CA ARG A 261 0.25 0.10 -21.73
C ARG A 261 -0.78 -0.67 -22.55
N LYS A 262 -0.45 -1.90 -22.99
CA LYS A 262 -1.39 -2.75 -23.72
C LYS A 262 -2.66 -3.06 -22.94
N VAL A 263 -2.52 -3.32 -21.62
CA VAL A 263 -3.69 -3.52 -20.74
C VAL A 263 -4.59 -2.29 -20.72
N VAL A 264 -4.01 -1.10 -20.57
CA VAL A 264 -4.78 0.16 -20.57
C VAL A 264 -5.44 0.39 -21.93
N ASP A 265 -4.73 0.16 -23.03
CA ASP A 265 -5.28 0.36 -24.38
C ASP A 265 -6.42 -0.64 -24.65
N THR A 266 -6.29 -1.89 -24.20
CA THR A 266 -7.37 -2.90 -24.28
C THR A 266 -8.61 -2.47 -23.50
N LEU A 267 -8.44 -1.98 -22.28
CA LEU A 267 -9.55 -1.48 -21.46
C LEU A 267 -10.23 -0.26 -22.08
N ARG A 268 -9.45 0.68 -22.62
CA ARG A 268 -9.97 1.85 -23.35
C ARG A 268 -10.75 1.47 -24.60
N ALA A 269 -10.23 0.52 -25.36
CA ALA A 269 -10.92 -0.02 -26.54
C ALA A 269 -12.25 -0.70 -26.15
N ALA A 270 -12.31 -1.32 -24.98
CA ALA A 270 -13.54 -1.91 -24.42
C ALA A 270 -14.49 -0.87 -23.78
N GLY A 271 -14.19 0.43 -23.85
CA GLY A 271 -15.06 1.51 -23.38
C GLY A 271 -14.75 2.04 -21.98
N GLU A 272 -13.67 1.59 -21.32
CA GLU A 272 -13.23 2.19 -20.04
C GLU A 272 -12.70 3.61 -20.27
N ARG A 273 -13.37 4.61 -19.70
CA ARG A 273 -13.02 6.04 -19.89
C ARG A 273 -12.28 6.65 -18.70
N ARG A 274 -12.39 6.06 -17.51
CA ARG A 274 -11.76 6.55 -16.30
C ARG A 274 -10.54 5.72 -15.94
N ILE A 275 -9.60 5.68 -16.87
CA ILE A 275 -8.31 4.99 -16.71
C ILE A 275 -7.20 5.81 -17.34
N ASP A 276 -6.16 6.08 -16.54
CA ASP A 276 -4.93 6.76 -16.96
C ASP A 276 -3.75 5.81 -16.88
N TYR A 277 -2.75 6.10 -17.70
CA TYR A 277 -1.47 5.42 -17.67
C TYR A 277 -0.34 6.43 -17.44
N VAL A 278 0.51 6.14 -16.45
CA VAL A 278 1.64 6.99 -16.07
C VAL A 278 2.94 6.19 -16.17
N PRO A 279 3.73 6.34 -17.24
CA PRO A 279 5.07 5.78 -17.31
C PRO A 279 6.01 6.56 -16.38
N VAL A 280 6.75 5.88 -15.53
CA VAL A 280 7.77 6.47 -14.66
C VAL A 280 9.13 5.88 -15.02
N ARG A 281 10.08 6.76 -15.36
CA ARG A 281 11.38 6.36 -15.90
C ARG A 281 12.53 7.05 -15.16
N GLY A 282 13.71 6.45 -15.28
CA GLY A 282 14.94 7.07 -14.78
C GLY A 282 15.05 7.11 -13.26
N LEU A 283 14.37 6.21 -12.56
CA LEU A 283 14.49 6.07 -11.13
C LEU A 283 15.88 5.56 -10.75
N ALA A 284 16.45 6.07 -9.66
CA ALA A 284 17.79 5.68 -9.20
C ALA A 284 17.83 4.28 -8.57
N MET A 285 16.70 3.81 -8.05
CA MET A 285 16.52 2.49 -7.44
C MET A 285 17.61 2.19 -6.40
N THR A 286 17.77 3.10 -5.43
CA THR A 286 18.83 3.02 -4.42
C THR A 286 18.37 2.43 -3.09
N GLY A 287 17.11 2.09 -2.95
CA GLY A 287 16.60 1.30 -1.83
C GLY A 287 17.12 -0.14 -1.83
N CYS A 288 16.76 -0.94 -0.83
CA CYS A 288 17.16 -2.34 -0.74
C CYS A 288 16.87 -3.11 -2.03
N ASP A 289 17.79 -3.97 -2.45
CA ASP A 289 17.62 -4.90 -3.56
C ASP A 289 17.13 -4.22 -4.86
N PHE A 290 17.66 -3.02 -5.13
CA PHE A 290 17.29 -2.21 -6.30
C PHE A 290 15.81 -1.82 -6.34
N HIS A 291 15.21 -1.54 -5.19
CA HIS A 291 13.88 -0.96 -5.09
C HIS A 291 13.93 0.58 -5.06
N PRO A 292 12.79 1.24 -5.26
CA PRO A 292 12.71 2.69 -5.09
C PRO A 292 13.17 3.14 -3.71
N SER A 293 13.99 4.17 -3.68
CA SER A 293 14.32 4.91 -2.45
C SER A 293 13.22 5.92 -2.13
N THR A 294 13.28 6.56 -0.96
CA THR A 294 12.36 7.67 -0.65
C THR A 294 12.43 8.82 -1.65
N ALA A 295 13.58 9.06 -2.29
CA ALA A 295 13.71 10.05 -3.36
C ALA A 295 12.99 9.60 -4.64
N ASP A 296 13.08 8.32 -4.98
CA ASP A 296 12.33 7.74 -6.09
C ASP A 296 10.82 7.75 -5.80
N ASP A 297 10.41 7.44 -4.55
CA ASP A 297 9.01 7.52 -4.11
C ASP A 297 8.41 8.91 -4.30
N TRP A 298 9.19 9.97 -4.01
CA TRP A 298 8.78 11.36 -4.30
C TRP A 298 8.59 11.60 -5.79
N THR A 299 9.51 11.13 -6.63
CA THR A 299 9.44 11.25 -8.09
C THR A 299 8.18 10.56 -8.64
N ILE A 300 7.91 9.34 -8.16
CA ILE A 300 6.73 8.57 -8.54
C ILE A 300 5.46 9.29 -8.07
N ALA A 301 5.43 9.71 -6.80
CA ALA A 301 4.28 10.40 -6.22
C ALA A 301 3.95 11.71 -6.96
N ASP A 302 4.95 12.46 -7.41
CA ASP A 302 4.75 13.66 -8.22
C ASP A 302 4.17 13.36 -9.61
N ALA A 303 4.66 12.31 -10.27
CA ALA A 303 4.12 11.89 -11.56
C ALA A 303 2.66 11.44 -11.45
N LEU A 304 2.35 10.63 -10.43
CA LEU A 304 0.98 10.16 -10.18
C LEU A 304 0.03 11.28 -9.76
N SER A 305 0.51 12.24 -8.96
CA SER A 305 -0.29 13.38 -8.55
C SER A 305 -0.75 14.23 -9.73
N LYS A 306 0.06 14.40 -10.77
CA LYS A 306 -0.34 15.11 -12.00
C LYS A 306 -1.54 14.43 -12.69
N ALA A 307 -1.56 13.09 -12.72
CA ALA A 307 -2.68 12.33 -13.27
C ALA A 307 -3.94 12.42 -12.37
N ILE A 308 -3.77 12.40 -11.05
CA ILE A 308 -4.86 12.59 -10.10
C ILE A 308 -5.48 13.99 -10.23
N ASP A 309 -4.64 15.03 -10.35
CA ASP A 309 -5.10 16.42 -10.51
C ASP A 309 -5.87 16.61 -11.82
N ALA A 310 -5.37 16.06 -12.92
CA ALA A 310 -6.05 16.06 -14.21
C ALA A 310 -7.42 15.37 -14.14
N GLY A 311 -7.47 14.19 -13.50
CA GLY A 311 -8.71 13.42 -13.34
C GLY A 311 -9.73 14.02 -12.36
N THR A 312 -9.34 15.00 -11.55
CA THR A 312 -10.27 15.74 -10.66
C THR A 312 -10.97 16.89 -11.38
N SER A 313 -10.47 17.29 -12.53
CA SER A 313 -10.98 18.44 -13.31
C SER A 313 -12.03 18.03 -14.36
N GLU A 314 -12.22 16.73 -14.57
CA GLU A 314 -13.25 16.11 -15.43
C GLU A 314 -14.49 15.67 -14.63
#